data_0e6f03145b3f0413df090063b1628d51
#
_entry.id   0e6f03145b3f0413df090063b1628d51
#
_cell.length_a   1.000
_cell.length_b   1.000
_cell.length_c   1.000
_cell.angle_alpha   90.00
_cell.angle_beta   90.00
_cell.angle_gamma   90.00
#
_symmetry.space_group_name_H-M   'P 1'
#
loop_
_entity.id
_entity.type
_entity.pdbx_description
1 polymer ?
#
loop_
_entity_poly.entity_id
_entity_poly.type
_entity_poly.pdbx_seq_one_letter_code
_entity_poly.pdbx_strand_id
1 'polypeptide(L)'
;MAVTPRSGNDLSIFMRLLGLAFNQSQGHLRKYLEEVYGKVFRRYMAQVVQAAPGLPPLEVFWRVHFMLGAVAFSMSGIKALRAIAEAEYGVNTSIEQVMHLLVPFLAGGMRAESGVTDASLASAQLKTRSKAPAKV
;
A
#
# COMPACT_ATOMS: atom_id res chain seq x y z
N MET A 1 -2.18 -23.13 -1.82
CA MET A 1 -2.97 -23.17 -0.58
C MET A 1 -3.07 -21.74 -0.07
N ALA A 2 -4.22 -21.09 -0.23
CA ALA A 2 -4.41 -19.71 0.22
C ALA A 2 -4.63 -19.72 1.74
N VAL A 3 -3.70 -19.15 2.50
CA VAL A 3 -3.86 -18.95 3.94
C VAL A 3 -4.79 -17.75 4.13
N THR A 4 -6.06 -18.03 4.38
CA THR A 4 -7.00 -16.99 4.83
C THR A 4 -6.71 -16.68 6.29
N PRO A 5 -6.44 -15.41 6.66
CA PRO A 5 -6.25 -15.03 8.07
C PRO A 5 -7.52 -15.32 8.85
N ARG A 6 -7.43 -16.21 9.84
CA ARG A 6 -8.59 -16.65 10.65
C ARG A 6 -8.85 -15.81 11.89
N SER A 7 -7.96 -14.85 12.20
CA SER A 7 -8.13 -13.96 13.35
C SER A 7 -7.50 -12.61 13.10
N GLY A 8 -7.93 -11.56 13.82
CA GLY A 8 -7.31 -10.24 13.74
C GLY A 8 -5.82 -10.23 14.12
N ASN A 9 -5.37 -11.22 14.89
CA ASN A 9 -3.95 -11.39 15.21
C ASN A 9 -3.15 -11.89 14.01
N ASP A 10 -3.71 -12.79 13.20
CA ASP A 10 -3.05 -13.33 12.00
C ASP A 10 -2.87 -12.24 10.94
N LEU A 11 -3.85 -11.36 10.76
CA LEU A 11 -3.76 -10.22 9.87
C LEU A 11 -2.67 -9.24 10.33
N SER A 12 -2.59 -8.95 11.63
CA SER A 12 -1.55 -8.08 12.20
C SER A 12 -0.15 -8.66 11.96
N ILE A 13 0.05 -9.95 12.18
CA ILE A 13 1.31 -10.65 11.92
C ILE A 13 1.65 -10.60 10.43
N PHE A 14 0.68 -10.89 9.55
CA PHE A 14 0.88 -10.84 8.11
C PHE A 14 1.29 -9.44 7.64
N MET A 15 0.61 -8.37 8.08
CA MET A 15 0.94 -6.99 7.71
C MET A 15 2.29 -6.55 8.26
N ARG A 16 2.68 -7.03 9.45
CA ARG A 16 4.01 -6.78 10.00
C ARG A 16 5.10 -7.45 9.16
N LEU A 17 4.91 -8.69 8.75
CA LEU A 17 5.85 -9.41 7.88
C LEU A 17 5.93 -8.74 6.49
N LEU A 18 4.80 -8.32 5.95
CA LEU A 18 4.74 -7.58 4.69
C LEU A 18 5.52 -6.27 4.77
N GLY A 19 5.32 -5.48 5.85
CA GLY A 19 6.08 -4.25 6.08
C GLY A 19 7.58 -4.49 6.18
N LEU A 20 8.01 -5.53 6.88
CA LEU A 20 9.42 -5.93 6.97
C LEU A 20 9.98 -6.35 5.60
N ALA A 21 9.21 -7.07 4.79
CA ALA A 21 9.63 -7.50 3.46
C ALA A 21 9.90 -6.33 2.50
N PHE A 22 9.12 -5.25 2.62
CA PHE A 22 9.29 -4.06 1.79
C PHE A 22 10.36 -3.09 2.32
N ASN A 23 10.59 -3.04 3.64
CA ASN A 23 11.55 -2.14 4.25
C ASN A 23 13.00 -2.63 4.25
N GLN A 24 13.22 -3.93 4.12
CA GLN A 24 14.56 -4.49 4.05
C GLN A 24 14.86 -4.96 2.63
N SER A 25 16.13 -4.86 2.21
CA SER A 25 16.62 -5.28 0.89
C SER A 25 16.57 -6.82 0.70
N GLN A 26 15.48 -7.46 1.07
CA GLN A 26 15.29 -8.90 0.96
C GLN A 26 14.76 -9.26 -0.43
N GLY A 27 15.65 -9.23 -1.43
CA GLY A 27 15.30 -9.54 -2.82
C GLY A 27 14.65 -10.91 -3.00
N HIS A 28 15.07 -11.91 -2.22
CA HIS A 28 14.50 -13.25 -2.23
C HIS A 28 13.04 -13.28 -1.75
N LEU A 29 12.68 -12.49 -0.75
CA LEU A 29 11.33 -12.42 -0.22
C LEU A 29 10.40 -11.68 -1.20
N ARG A 30 10.87 -10.61 -1.83
CA ARG A 30 10.13 -9.94 -2.91
C ARG A 30 9.88 -10.87 -4.08
N LYS A 31 10.89 -11.64 -4.50
CA LYS A 31 10.76 -12.62 -5.58
C LYS A 31 9.74 -13.71 -5.23
N TYR A 32 9.78 -14.24 -4.01
CA TYR A 32 8.80 -15.20 -3.51
C TYR A 32 7.36 -14.62 -3.53
N LEU A 33 7.18 -13.40 -3.03
CA LEU A 33 5.87 -12.74 -3.04
C LEU A 33 5.37 -12.51 -4.47
N GLU A 34 6.25 -12.14 -5.39
CA GLU A 34 5.91 -11.96 -6.80
C GLU A 34 5.50 -13.30 -7.46
N GLU A 35 6.23 -14.37 -7.19
CA GLU A 35 5.91 -15.70 -7.72
C GLU A 35 4.56 -16.21 -7.21
N VAL A 36 4.27 -16.05 -5.91
CA VAL A 36 3.07 -16.59 -5.27
C VAL A 36 1.85 -15.70 -5.50
N TYR A 37 2.00 -14.38 -5.37
CA TYR A 37 0.89 -13.43 -5.38
C TYR A 37 0.86 -12.48 -6.57
N GLY A 38 1.89 -12.45 -7.40
CA GLY A 38 2.03 -11.48 -8.48
C GLY A 38 0.89 -11.50 -9.49
N LYS A 39 0.32 -12.68 -9.81
CA LYS A 39 -0.83 -12.79 -10.73
C LYS A 39 -2.08 -12.16 -10.12
N VAL A 40 -2.35 -12.42 -8.84
CA VAL A 40 -3.49 -11.87 -8.12
C VAL A 40 -3.35 -10.36 -7.98
N PHE A 41 -2.16 -9.89 -7.63
CA PHE A 41 -1.88 -8.46 -7.51
C PHE A 41 -2.04 -7.72 -8.83
N ARG A 42 -1.51 -8.25 -9.94
CA ARG A 42 -1.68 -7.65 -11.28
C ARG A 42 -3.15 -7.58 -11.69
N ARG A 43 -3.93 -8.62 -11.43
CA ARG A 43 -5.37 -8.63 -11.71
C ARG A 43 -6.12 -7.59 -10.86
N TYR A 44 -5.78 -7.48 -9.60
CA TYR A 44 -6.32 -6.46 -8.70
C TYR A 44 -5.97 -5.05 -9.20
N MET A 45 -4.70 -4.79 -9.53
CA MET A 45 -4.25 -3.50 -10.06
C MET A 45 -4.98 -3.10 -11.34
N ALA A 46 -5.21 -4.05 -12.25
CA ALA A 46 -5.97 -3.77 -13.49
C ALA A 46 -7.41 -3.32 -13.19
N GLN A 47 -8.06 -3.93 -12.22
CA GLN A 47 -9.42 -3.52 -11.79
C GLN A 47 -9.42 -2.14 -11.12
N VAL A 48 -8.42 -1.85 -10.28
CA VAL A 48 -8.31 -0.53 -9.63
C VAL A 48 -8.08 0.58 -10.66
N VAL A 49 -7.21 0.34 -11.66
CA VAL A 49 -7.01 1.30 -12.77
C VAL A 49 -8.29 1.55 -13.55
N GLN A 50 -9.08 0.52 -13.84
CA GLN A 50 -10.38 0.67 -14.50
C GLN A 50 -11.39 1.44 -13.65
N ALA A 51 -11.35 1.28 -12.33
CA ALA A 51 -12.24 1.98 -11.40
C ALA A 51 -11.85 3.46 -11.17
N ALA A 52 -10.65 3.86 -11.58
CA ALA A 52 -10.13 5.22 -11.42
C ALA A 52 -9.70 5.83 -12.78
N PRO A 53 -10.61 6.00 -13.75
CA PRO A 53 -10.27 6.40 -15.12
C PRO A 53 -9.68 7.81 -15.23
N GLY A 54 -9.85 8.65 -14.20
CA GLY A 54 -9.28 10.00 -14.14
C GLY A 54 -7.82 10.06 -13.63
N LEU A 55 -7.24 8.93 -13.25
CA LEU A 55 -5.89 8.88 -12.70
C LEU A 55 -4.91 8.17 -13.66
N PRO A 56 -3.69 8.71 -13.85
CA PRO A 56 -2.64 8.00 -14.56
C PRO A 56 -2.32 6.65 -13.89
N PRO A 57 -2.06 5.57 -14.65
CA PRO A 57 -1.79 4.24 -14.07
C PRO A 57 -0.64 4.22 -13.06
N LEU A 58 0.41 5.01 -13.28
CA LEU A 58 1.53 5.15 -12.35
C LEU A 58 1.08 5.78 -11.01
N GLU A 59 0.18 6.76 -11.06
CA GLU A 59 -0.36 7.37 -9.85
C GLU A 59 -1.25 6.38 -9.08
N VAL A 60 -2.09 5.62 -9.78
CA VAL A 60 -2.88 4.53 -9.18
C VAL A 60 -1.96 3.52 -8.48
N PHE A 61 -0.85 3.13 -9.11
CA PHE A 61 0.16 2.25 -8.53
C PHE A 61 0.68 2.81 -7.19
N TRP A 62 1.07 4.08 -7.14
CA TRP A 62 1.57 4.70 -5.92
C TRP A 62 0.49 4.83 -4.84
N ARG A 63 -0.73 5.22 -5.19
CA ARG A 63 -1.85 5.34 -4.24
C ARG A 63 -2.19 3.99 -3.60
N VAL A 64 -2.18 2.91 -4.37
CA VAL A 64 -2.37 1.55 -3.84
C VAL A 64 -1.26 1.20 -2.85
N HIS A 65 0.00 1.55 -3.14
CA HIS A 65 1.11 1.29 -2.22
C HIS A 65 1.05 2.17 -0.97
N PHE A 66 0.62 3.42 -1.08
CA PHE A 66 0.36 4.27 0.10
C PHE A 66 -0.75 3.71 0.97
N MET A 67 -1.83 3.23 0.37
CA MET A 67 -2.91 2.55 1.06
C MET A 67 -2.42 1.30 1.81
N LEU A 68 -1.65 0.44 1.13
CA LEU A 68 -1.04 -0.74 1.75
C LEU A 68 -0.11 -0.36 2.91
N GLY A 69 0.70 0.68 2.75
CA GLY A 69 1.56 1.20 3.81
C GLY A 69 0.79 1.69 5.03
N ALA A 70 -0.29 2.44 4.81
CA ALA A 70 -1.15 2.92 5.90
C ALA A 70 -1.81 1.75 6.66
N VAL A 71 -2.33 0.75 5.93
CA VAL A 71 -2.90 -0.46 6.54
C VAL A 71 -1.84 -1.25 7.30
N ALA A 72 -0.68 -1.48 6.68
CA ALA A 72 0.42 -2.24 7.29
C ALA A 72 0.91 -1.57 8.58
N PHE A 73 1.13 -0.26 8.57
CA PHE A 73 1.55 0.48 9.76
C PHE A 73 0.49 0.43 10.86
N SER A 74 -0.76 0.74 10.53
CA SER A 74 -1.86 0.77 11.49
C SER A 74 -2.10 -0.59 12.13
N MET A 75 -2.09 -1.67 11.34
CA MET A 75 -2.34 -3.03 11.85
C MET A 75 -1.15 -3.61 12.60
N SER A 76 0.09 -3.38 12.14
CA SER A 76 1.29 -3.86 12.83
C SER A 76 1.50 -3.17 14.17
N GLY A 77 1.17 -1.88 14.26
CA GLY A 77 1.30 -1.05 15.46
C GLY A 77 0.03 -0.92 16.30
N ILE A 78 -1.05 -1.63 15.97
CA ILE A 78 -2.39 -1.38 16.52
C ILE A 78 -2.46 -1.35 18.05
N LYS A 79 -1.73 -2.21 18.74
CA LYS A 79 -1.71 -2.25 20.20
C LYS A 79 -1.06 -0.99 20.78
N ALA A 80 0.07 -0.57 20.22
CA ALA A 80 0.78 0.62 20.67
C ALA A 80 -0.01 1.89 20.36
N LEU A 81 -0.58 2.01 19.16
CA LEU A 81 -1.39 3.15 18.75
C LEU A 81 -2.64 3.30 19.63
N ARG A 82 -3.30 2.20 19.96
CA ARG A 82 -4.46 2.22 20.86
C ARG A 82 -4.08 2.64 22.27
N ALA A 83 -2.95 2.16 22.81
CA ALA A 83 -2.45 2.56 24.12
C ALA A 83 -2.11 4.06 24.17
N ILE A 84 -1.50 4.61 23.09
CA ILE A 84 -1.24 6.05 22.97
C ILE A 84 -2.55 6.83 22.92
N ALA A 85 -3.52 6.40 22.09
CA ALA A 85 -4.81 7.06 21.97
C ALA A 85 -5.58 7.07 23.30
N GLU A 86 -5.52 5.97 24.06
CA GLU A 86 -6.13 5.87 25.39
C GLU A 86 -5.45 6.83 26.38
N ALA A 87 -4.12 6.90 26.36
CA ALA A 87 -3.37 7.81 27.25
C ALA A 87 -3.61 9.28 26.93
N GLU A 88 -3.67 9.65 25.65
CA GLU A 88 -3.81 11.05 25.22
C GLU A 88 -5.27 11.56 25.25
N TYR A 89 -6.22 10.70 24.89
CA TYR A 89 -7.63 11.09 24.69
C TYR A 89 -8.61 10.42 25.67
N GLY A 90 -8.14 9.49 26.51
CA GLY A 90 -8.98 8.77 27.47
C GLY A 90 -9.98 7.80 26.82
N VAL A 91 -9.78 7.42 25.57
CA VAL A 91 -10.71 6.59 24.80
C VAL A 91 -10.04 5.28 24.38
N ASN A 92 -10.59 4.17 24.86
CA ASN A 92 -10.17 2.83 24.41
C ASN A 92 -10.91 2.48 23.13
N THR A 93 -10.23 2.59 21.99
CA THR A 93 -10.79 2.25 20.68
C THR A 93 -10.70 0.75 20.37
N SER A 94 -11.77 0.16 19.82
CA SER A 94 -11.72 -1.21 19.29
C SER A 94 -11.05 -1.26 17.91
N ILE A 95 -10.66 -2.45 17.44
CA ILE A 95 -10.12 -2.62 16.10
C ILE A 95 -11.15 -2.22 15.04
N GLU A 96 -12.42 -2.56 15.24
CA GLU A 96 -13.53 -2.19 14.37
C GLU A 96 -13.66 -0.67 14.24
N GLN A 97 -13.56 0.05 15.35
CA GLN A 97 -13.58 1.52 15.34
C GLN A 97 -12.39 2.11 14.57
N VAL A 98 -11.19 1.55 14.74
CA VAL A 98 -10.01 1.95 13.94
C VAL A 98 -10.25 1.70 12.46
N MET A 99 -10.84 0.56 12.09
CA MET A 99 -11.17 0.27 10.69
C MET A 99 -12.23 1.23 10.12
N HIS A 100 -13.24 1.61 10.91
CA HIS A 100 -14.22 2.62 10.51
C HIS A 100 -13.62 4.00 10.26
N LEU A 101 -12.50 4.33 10.90
CA LEU A 101 -11.73 5.57 10.62
C LEU A 101 -10.80 5.39 9.41
N LEU A 102 -10.15 4.24 9.28
CA LEU A 102 -9.16 3.97 8.24
C LEU A 102 -9.80 3.90 6.85
N VAL A 103 -10.92 3.21 6.72
CA VAL A 103 -11.57 3.00 5.40
C VAL A 103 -11.93 4.30 4.69
N PRO A 104 -12.64 5.28 5.31
CA PRO A 104 -12.92 6.55 4.64
C PRO A 104 -11.66 7.37 4.35
N PHE A 105 -10.63 7.30 5.18
CA PHE A 105 -9.33 7.92 4.93
C PHE A 105 -8.69 7.35 3.65
N LEU A 106 -8.63 6.04 3.51
CA LEU A 106 -8.08 5.37 2.32
C LEU A 106 -8.92 5.67 1.07
N ALA A 107 -10.24 5.63 1.19
CA ALA A 107 -11.16 5.95 0.09
C ALA A 107 -11.01 7.42 -0.37
N GLY A 108 -10.82 8.34 0.57
CA GLY A 108 -10.52 9.75 0.28
C GLY A 108 -9.22 9.92 -0.50
N GLY A 109 -8.16 9.24 -0.04
CA GLY A 109 -6.87 9.23 -0.73
C GLY A 109 -6.93 8.66 -2.16
N MET A 110 -7.73 7.60 -2.36
CA MET A 110 -7.92 7.03 -3.70
C MET A 110 -8.76 7.92 -4.64
N ARG A 111 -9.65 8.75 -4.10
CA ARG A 111 -10.53 9.66 -4.88
C ARG A 111 -9.97 11.06 -5.03
N ALA A 112 -8.90 11.42 -4.33
CA ALA A 112 -8.31 12.74 -4.42
C ALA A 112 -7.93 13.07 -5.88
N GLU A 113 -8.04 14.32 -6.27
CA GLU A 113 -7.61 14.78 -7.60
C GLU A 113 -6.13 14.46 -7.82
N SER A 114 -5.76 14.27 -9.11
CA SER A 114 -4.35 14.03 -9.46
C SER A 114 -3.51 15.27 -9.13
N GLY A 115 -2.47 15.08 -8.33
CA GLY A 115 -1.46 16.12 -8.07
C GLY A 115 -0.36 16.17 -9.14
N VAL A 116 -0.42 15.26 -10.12
CA VAL A 116 0.64 15.06 -11.13
C VAL A 116 0.10 15.47 -12.49
N THR A 117 0.69 16.47 -13.10
CA THR A 117 0.39 16.84 -14.49
C THR A 117 1.15 15.91 -15.45
N ASP A 118 0.55 15.60 -16.61
CA ASP A 118 1.18 14.78 -17.66
C ASP A 118 2.58 15.28 -18.04
N ALA A 119 2.80 16.59 -17.98
CA ALA A 119 4.10 17.21 -18.22
C ALA A 119 5.17 16.79 -17.20
N SER A 120 4.83 16.59 -15.95
CA SER A 120 5.78 16.16 -14.91
C SER A 120 6.17 14.69 -15.05
N LEU A 121 5.25 13.83 -15.50
CA LEU A 121 5.53 12.43 -15.81
C LEU A 121 6.36 12.28 -17.08
N ALA A 122 6.07 13.05 -18.11
CA ALA A 122 6.84 13.06 -19.36
C ALA A 122 8.29 13.49 -19.13
N SER A 123 8.52 14.51 -18.31
CA SER A 123 9.87 14.99 -17.97
C SER A 123 10.69 13.97 -17.16
N ALA A 124 10.03 13.20 -16.28
CA ALA A 124 10.67 12.13 -15.53
C ALA A 124 11.09 10.95 -16.44
N GLN A 125 10.25 10.59 -17.42
CA GLN A 125 10.55 9.53 -18.40
C GLN A 125 11.69 9.92 -19.36
N LEU A 126 11.78 11.17 -19.77
CA LEU A 126 12.87 11.67 -20.62
C LEU A 126 14.23 11.62 -19.89
N LYS A 127 14.27 11.96 -18.60
CA LYS A 127 15.49 11.88 -17.78
C LYS A 127 15.98 10.43 -17.59
N THR A 128 15.08 9.46 -17.54
CA THR A 128 15.44 8.03 -17.39
C THR A 128 15.99 7.46 -18.71
N ARG A 129 15.45 7.87 -19.84
CA ARG A 129 15.95 7.47 -21.18
C ARG A 129 17.32 8.04 -21.50
N SER A 130 17.61 9.26 -21.07
CA SER A 130 18.92 9.92 -21.27
C SER A 130 20.05 9.30 -20.43
N LYS A 131 19.72 8.54 -19.38
CA LYS A 131 20.69 7.85 -18.50
C LYS A 131 20.95 6.40 -18.84
N ALA A 132 20.28 5.82 -19.84
CA ALA A 132 20.55 4.46 -20.30
C ALA A 132 21.91 4.45 -21.04
N PRO A 133 22.91 3.64 -20.61
CA PRO A 133 24.16 3.53 -21.31
C PRO A 133 23.91 2.99 -22.72
N ALA A 134 24.50 3.66 -23.72
CA ALA A 134 24.53 3.18 -25.08
C ALA A 134 25.13 1.77 -25.07
N LYS A 135 24.37 0.77 -25.51
CA LYS A 135 24.91 -0.58 -25.75
C LYS A 135 25.89 -0.47 -26.91
N VAL A 136 27.18 -0.65 -26.60
CA VAL A 136 28.21 -0.99 -27.57
C VAL A 136 28.07 -2.47 -27.88
#